data_d8c0ed2e103689a48382a64bab566084
#
_entry.id   d8c0ed2e103689a48382a64bab566084
#
_cell.length_a   1.000
_cell.length_b   1.000
_cell.length_c   1.000
_cell.angle_alpha   90.00
_cell.angle_beta   90.00
_cell.angle_gamma   90.00
#
_symmetry.space_group_name_H-M   'P 1'
#
loop_
_entity.id
_entity.type
_entity.pdbx_description
1 polymer ?
#
loop_
_entity_poly.entity_id
_entity_poly.type
_entity_poly.pdbx_seq_one_letter_code
_entity_poly.pdbx_strand_id
1 'polypeptide(L)'
;MTADILKALRTGAVSDLGKRVDDFEYTLGRRGGARALVHEHPHLPHGHRELRSEHVQIGTCKLWADGTFMSGGAALLSPCCGHAADDLGTMTFPPEAITAQIEAVQAAGFDMHIHIDGDGSARVVLDAYTAARQAPGSAGRRHVLAHNSMVDPADVDRYAQLGLIANCTPLWGTDYNGQYRDIYTAMLGAERVEERLFPYGDLVRSGATVTYGSDIPGVDIPEIPPLIQIEALLTRQRPGHPDDLPLVARQRIGLHDALRGYTANGAYQLRLDHRTGTLTTGKAADLTVLGADLFRVAPHEIHAVPVVLTMMDGRITHDAR
;
A
#
# COMPACT_ATOMS: atom_id res chain seq x y z
N MET A 1 15.88 12.01 19.93
CA MET A 1 15.41 11.52 18.62
C MET A 1 14.10 12.16 18.17
N THR A 2 13.03 12.13 18.96
CA THR A 2 11.75 12.79 18.61
C THR A 2 11.86 14.30 18.44
N ALA A 3 12.61 14.99 19.31
CA ALA A 3 12.82 16.42 19.24
C ALA A 3 13.62 16.86 18.00
N ASP A 4 14.52 16.01 17.51
CA ASP A 4 15.36 16.30 16.35
C ASP A 4 14.63 16.08 15.03
N ILE A 5 13.74 15.07 14.94
CA ILE A 5 12.83 14.88 13.79
C ILE A 5 11.90 16.09 13.69
N LEU A 6 11.37 16.56 14.82
CA LEU A 6 10.51 17.73 14.88
C LEU A 6 11.25 19.00 14.44
N LYS A 7 12.52 19.14 14.80
CA LYS A 7 13.37 20.24 14.38
C LYS A 7 13.64 20.21 12.88
N ALA A 8 13.94 19.03 12.31
CA ALA A 8 14.15 18.85 10.88
C ALA A 8 12.90 19.17 10.05
N LEU A 9 11.72 18.73 10.50
CA LEU A 9 10.43 19.03 9.86
C LEU A 9 10.13 20.55 9.90
N ARG A 10 10.44 21.22 10.99
CA ARG A 10 10.24 22.69 11.15
C ARG A 10 11.22 23.52 10.34
N THR A 11 12.43 23.04 10.08
CA THR A 11 13.49 23.76 9.38
C THR A 11 13.56 23.46 7.89
N GLY A 12 12.73 22.55 7.36
CA GLY A 12 12.72 22.19 5.93
C GLY A 12 13.95 21.40 5.46
N ALA A 13 14.78 20.89 6.38
CA ALA A 13 15.97 20.11 6.05
C ALA A 13 15.58 18.66 5.67
N VAL A 14 15.11 18.46 4.43
CA VAL A 14 14.59 17.19 3.92
C VAL A 14 15.66 16.12 3.73
N SER A 15 16.94 16.51 3.53
CA SER A 15 18.04 15.54 3.29
C SER A 15 18.38 14.64 4.48
N ASP A 16 18.03 15.05 5.69
CA ASP A 16 18.28 14.28 6.93
C ASP A 16 17.05 13.44 7.36
N LEU A 17 15.92 13.63 6.68
CA LEU A 17 14.65 12.98 7.03
C LEU A 17 14.64 11.51 6.68
N GLY A 18 15.14 11.13 5.49
CA GLY A 18 15.17 9.74 5.03
C GLY A 18 15.93 8.83 6.01
N LYS A 19 17.16 9.25 6.38
CA LYS A 19 18.00 8.48 7.32
C LYS A 19 17.42 8.35 8.72
N ARG A 20 16.60 9.32 9.16
CA ARG A 20 15.97 9.34 10.49
C ARG A 20 14.61 8.64 10.51
N VAL A 21 13.94 8.56 9.37
CA VAL A 21 12.74 7.71 9.20
C VAL A 21 13.16 6.25 9.24
N ASP A 22 14.23 5.87 8.55
CA ASP A 22 14.80 4.51 8.58
C ASP A 22 15.24 4.12 10.01
N ASP A 23 15.88 5.03 10.76
CA ASP A 23 16.26 4.82 12.17
C ASP A 23 15.03 4.71 13.08
N PHE A 24 13.96 5.41 12.79
CA PHE A 24 12.70 5.36 13.53
C PHE A 24 11.97 4.02 13.26
N GLU A 25 11.85 3.62 12.01
CA GLU A 25 11.27 2.34 11.60
C GLU A 25 12.10 1.16 12.16
N TYR A 26 13.41 1.22 12.06
CA TYR A 26 14.33 0.22 12.60
C TYR A 26 14.25 0.10 14.14
N THR A 27 14.09 1.20 14.84
CA THR A 27 13.94 1.20 16.30
C THR A 27 12.61 0.61 16.73
N LEU A 28 11.54 0.80 15.96
CA LEU A 28 10.22 0.20 16.16
C LEU A 28 10.25 -1.33 15.97
N GLY A 29 10.88 -1.81 14.91
CA GLY A 29 10.98 -3.24 14.61
C GLY A 29 11.83 -4.03 15.61
N ARG A 30 12.90 -3.43 16.16
CA ARG A 30 13.81 -4.11 17.09
C ARG A 30 13.40 -4.07 18.57
N ARG A 31 12.54 -3.14 18.99
CA ARG A 31 12.17 -2.96 20.41
C ARG A 31 10.81 -3.53 20.80
N GLY A 32 10.24 -4.44 20.02
CA GLY A 32 9.06 -5.20 20.46
C GLY A 32 7.70 -4.54 20.23
N GLY A 33 7.57 -3.78 19.16
CA GLY A 33 6.25 -3.44 18.59
C GLY A 33 5.54 -2.23 19.18
N ALA A 34 4.37 -1.91 18.63
CA ALA A 34 3.56 -0.76 18.97
C ALA A 34 3.16 -0.68 20.46
N ARG A 35 3.20 -1.80 21.19
CA ARG A 35 2.99 -1.80 22.64
C ARG A 35 4.09 -1.05 23.38
N ALA A 36 5.35 -1.17 22.92
CA ALA A 36 6.45 -0.38 23.44
C ALA A 36 6.30 1.11 23.11
N LEU A 37 5.82 1.44 21.93
CA LEU A 37 5.53 2.82 21.51
C LEU A 37 4.44 3.48 22.37
N VAL A 38 3.34 2.78 22.61
CA VAL A 38 2.22 3.32 23.40
C VAL A 38 2.57 3.37 24.89
N HIS A 39 3.37 2.42 25.40
CA HIS A 39 3.77 2.39 26.82
C HIS A 39 5.02 3.23 27.14
N GLU A 40 6.01 3.26 26.23
CA GLU A 40 7.24 4.03 26.45
C GLU A 40 7.12 5.50 26.05
N HIS A 41 6.09 5.84 25.25
CA HIS A 41 5.80 7.21 24.83
C HIS A 41 4.32 7.57 25.06
N PRO A 42 3.91 7.69 26.33
CA PRO A 42 2.52 8.05 26.68
C PRO A 42 2.06 9.40 26.10
N HIS A 43 2.99 10.17 25.51
CA HIS A 43 2.71 11.45 24.86
C HIS A 43 2.44 11.37 23.37
N LEU A 44 2.63 10.21 22.69
CA LEU A 44 2.29 10.07 21.26
C LEU A 44 0.83 10.38 20.95
N PRO A 45 -0.16 9.92 21.75
CA PRO A 45 -1.56 10.30 21.55
C PRO A 45 -1.83 11.81 21.68
N HIS A 46 -1.07 12.50 22.51
CA HIS A 46 -1.19 13.95 22.70
C HIS A 46 -0.27 14.75 21.77
N GLY A 47 0.93 14.27 21.54
CA GLY A 47 1.94 14.91 20.70
C GLY A 47 1.60 14.97 19.20
N HIS A 48 0.76 14.04 18.65
CA HIS A 48 0.41 14.08 17.24
C HIS A 48 -0.36 15.35 16.83
N ARG A 49 -1.12 15.96 17.74
CA ARG A 49 -1.80 17.24 17.49
C ARG A 49 -0.81 18.41 17.42
N GLU A 50 0.24 18.36 18.21
CA GLU A 50 1.31 19.36 18.22
C GLU A 50 2.22 19.23 16.98
N LEU A 51 2.28 18.04 16.36
CA LEU A 51 3.06 17.75 15.16
C LEU A 51 2.33 18.08 13.87
N ARG A 52 1.04 18.41 13.93
CA ARG A 52 0.26 18.80 12.75
C ARG A 52 0.65 20.20 12.32
N SER A 53 0.95 20.32 11.02
CA SER A 53 1.06 21.61 10.34
C SER A 53 0.16 21.59 9.12
N GLU A 54 0.10 22.71 8.40
CA GLU A 54 -0.61 22.77 7.11
C GLU A 54 -0.11 21.72 6.11
N HIS A 55 1.18 21.33 6.20
CA HIS A 55 1.83 20.42 5.25
C HIS A 55 2.16 19.04 5.81
N VAL A 56 1.98 18.82 7.12
CA VAL A 56 2.34 17.55 7.77
C VAL A 56 1.19 17.06 8.65
N GLN A 57 0.71 15.86 8.36
CA GLN A 57 -0.29 15.19 9.19
C GLN A 57 0.26 13.83 9.62
N ILE A 58 0.23 13.57 10.93
CA ILE A 58 0.56 12.28 11.50
C ILE A 58 -0.74 11.64 11.97
N GLY A 59 -1.16 10.59 11.26
CA GLY A 59 -2.43 9.92 11.54
C GLY A 59 -2.39 8.41 11.36
N THR A 60 -1.21 7.86 11.03
CA THR A 60 -1.05 6.44 10.70
C THR A 60 0.19 5.86 11.39
N CYS A 61 0.05 4.64 11.92
CA CYS A 61 1.15 3.85 12.45
C CYS A 61 1.50 2.73 11.47
N LYS A 62 2.78 2.52 11.16
CA LYS A 62 3.25 1.44 10.29
C LYS A 62 3.67 0.23 11.11
N LEU A 63 3.30 -0.97 10.62
CA LEU A 63 3.70 -2.27 11.14
C LEU A 63 4.08 -3.20 9.98
N TRP A 64 5.01 -4.12 10.22
CA TRP A 64 5.26 -5.28 9.35
C TRP A 64 4.75 -6.54 10.05
N ALA A 65 3.78 -7.23 9.43
CA ALA A 65 3.27 -8.49 9.95
C ALA A 65 4.21 -9.66 9.62
N ASP A 66 4.87 -9.59 8.48
CA ASP A 66 5.85 -10.56 8.01
C ASP A 66 6.99 -9.89 7.22
N GLY A 67 7.89 -10.67 6.65
CA GLY A 67 8.92 -10.23 5.71
C GLY A 67 8.47 -10.37 4.26
N THR A 68 9.43 -10.17 3.33
CA THR A 68 9.13 -10.26 1.90
C THR A 68 9.13 -11.71 1.41
N PHE A 69 8.27 -12.00 0.46
CA PHE A 69 8.15 -13.30 -0.17
C PHE A 69 9.46 -13.74 -0.84
N MET A 70 10.08 -12.83 -1.60
CA MET A 70 11.33 -13.12 -2.34
C MET A 70 12.53 -13.44 -1.43
N SER A 71 12.52 -12.99 -0.18
CA SER A 71 13.56 -13.32 0.81
C SER A 71 13.24 -14.56 1.65
N GLY A 72 12.10 -15.21 1.41
CA GLY A 72 11.62 -16.33 2.23
C GLY A 72 11.07 -15.90 3.59
N GLY A 73 10.85 -14.59 3.80
CA GLY A 73 10.36 -14.04 5.07
C GLY A 73 8.84 -13.94 5.18
N ALA A 74 8.10 -14.14 4.09
CA ALA A 74 6.65 -14.08 4.09
C ALA A 74 6.03 -15.27 4.85
N ALA A 75 5.01 -15.01 5.65
CA ALA A 75 4.26 -16.06 6.33
C ALA A 75 3.18 -16.63 5.40
N LEU A 76 3.18 -17.94 5.20
CA LEU A 76 2.36 -18.64 4.21
C LEU A 76 1.37 -19.61 4.86
N LEU A 77 0.24 -19.87 4.19
CA LEU A 77 -0.72 -20.91 4.57
C LEU A 77 -0.24 -22.33 4.20
N SER A 78 0.68 -22.42 3.23
CA SER A 78 1.30 -23.67 2.79
C SER A 78 2.76 -23.41 2.43
N PRO A 79 3.69 -24.35 2.66
CA PRO A 79 5.11 -24.15 2.40
C PRO A 79 5.40 -23.90 0.92
N CYS A 80 6.56 -23.30 0.63
CA CYS A 80 7.07 -23.23 -0.73
C CYS A 80 7.35 -24.63 -1.28
N CYS A 81 7.33 -24.76 -2.60
CA CYS A 81 7.64 -26.02 -3.27
C CYS A 81 9.06 -26.50 -2.90
N GLY A 82 9.18 -27.75 -2.49
CA GLY A 82 10.46 -28.33 -2.07
C GLY A 82 10.89 -28.00 -0.64
N HIS A 83 10.15 -27.19 0.09
CA HIS A 83 10.39 -26.91 1.50
C HIS A 83 9.72 -27.97 2.41
N ALA A 84 10.15 -28.03 3.67
CA ALA A 84 9.53 -28.90 4.68
C ALA A 84 8.06 -28.50 4.92
N ALA A 85 7.23 -29.45 5.32
CA ALA A 85 5.79 -29.21 5.48
C ALA A 85 5.44 -28.18 6.58
N ASP A 86 6.33 -27.95 7.52
CA ASP A 86 6.22 -27.00 8.61
C ASP A 86 6.95 -25.66 8.35
N ASP A 87 7.61 -25.53 7.20
CA ASP A 87 8.27 -24.28 6.81
C ASP A 87 7.24 -23.33 6.15
N LEU A 88 6.50 -22.66 7.00
CA LEU A 88 5.45 -21.70 6.60
C LEU A 88 5.95 -20.25 6.61
N GLY A 89 7.25 -19.99 6.64
CA GLY A 89 7.80 -18.65 6.81
C GLY A 89 7.60 -18.12 8.23
N THR A 90 7.66 -16.78 8.40
CA THR A 90 7.71 -16.20 9.74
C THR A 90 6.85 -14.96 9.88
N MET A 91 6.01 -14.92 10.91
CA MET A 91 5.36 -13.70 11.37
C MET A 91 6.35 -12.87 12.21
N THR A 92 6.35 -11.55 12.02
CA THR A 92 7.17 -10.62 12.84
C THR A 92 6.70 -10.59 14.29
N PHE A 93 5.38 -10.76 14.49
CA PHE A 93 4.74 -10.77 15.80
C PHE A 93 3.76 -11.94 15.90
N PRO A 94 3.53 -12.48 17.09
CA PRO A 94 2.49 -13.48 17.28
C PRO A 94 1.09 -12.84 17.09
N PRO A 95 0.07 -13.63 16.69
CA PRO A 95 -1.27 -13.11 16.32
C PRO A 95 -1.92 -12.24 17.40
N GLU A 96 -1.79 -12.64 18.66
CA GLU A 96 -2.34 -11.89 19.80
C GLU A 96 -1.68 -10.52 19.99
N ALA A 97 -0.39 -10.39 19.66
CA ALA A 97 0.31 -9.11 19.72
C ALA A 97 -0.16 -8.17 18.60
N ILE A 98 -0.43 -8.68 17.40
CA ILE A 98 -0.99 -7.89 16.30
C ILE A 98 -2.37 -7.35 16.68
N THR A 99 -3.24 -8.18 17.24
CA THR A 99 -4.57 -7.76 17.74
C THR A 99 -4.44 -6.64 18.78
N ALA A 100 -3.59 -6.84 19.78
CA ALA A 100 -3.37 -5.84 20.83
C ALA A 100 -2.81 -4.52 20.28
N GLN A 101 -1.96 -4.56 19.27
CA GLN A 101 -1.41 -3.37 18.60
C GLN A 101 -2.49 -2.62 17.80
N ILE A 102 -3.34 -3.33 17.07
CA ILE A 102 -4.47 -2.73 16.35
C ILE A 102 -5.39 -2.02 17.36
N GLU A 103 -5.77 -2.67 18.45
CA GLU A 103 -6.62 -2.10 19.48
C GLU A 103 -6.01 -0.85 20.12
N ALA A 104 -4.72 -0.90 20.47
CA ALA A 104 -4.02 0.23 21.06
C ALA A 104 -3.95 1.44 20.11
N VAL A 105 -3.63 1.20 18.83
CA VAL A 105 -3.50 2.26 17.81
C VAL A 105 -4.86 2.89 17.53
N GLN A 106 -5.91 2.10 17.36
CA GLN A 106 -7.26 2.65 17.12
C GLN A 106 -7.82 3.38 18.34
N ALA A 107 -7.56 2.90 19.57
CA ALA A 107 -7.94 3.60 20.80
C ALA A 107 -7.23 4.94 20.93
N ALA A 108 -5.98 5.05 20.45
CA ALA A 108 -5.22 6.29 20.37
C ALA A 108 -5.68 7.24 19.24
N GLY A 109 -6.60 6.80 18.38
CA GLY A 109 -7.17 7.64 17.32
C GLY A 109 -6.40 7.58 15.98
N PHE A 110 -5.45 6.66 15.83
CA PHE A 110 -4.67 6.47 14.61
C PHE A 110 -5.24 5.38 13.71
N ASP A 111 -4.90 5.44 12.43
CA ASP A 111 -5.04 4.33 11.50
C ASP A 111 -3.79 3.43 11.54
N MET A 112 -3.94 2.16 11.19
CA MET A 112 -2.82 1.25 10.98
C MET A 112 -2.53 1.11 9.49
N HIS A 113 -1.25 0.98 9.15
CA HIS A 113 -0.77 0.59 7.83
C HIS A 113 0.12 -0.62 8.01
N ILE A 114 -0.40 -1.81 7.71
CA ILE A 114 0.29 -3.08 7.98
C ILE A 114 0.82 -3.66 6.66
N HIS A 115 2.13 -3.92 6.61
CA HIS A 115 2.74 -4.71 5.55
C HIS A 115 2.31 -6.17 5.69
N ILE A 116 1.82 -6.74 4.61
CA ILE A 116 1.53 -8.16 4.46
C ILE A 116 2.02 -8.61 3.09
N ASP A 117 2.79 -9.68 3.05
CA ASP A 117 3.33 -10.23 1.82
C ASP A 117 2.82 -11.66 1.56
N GLY A 118 2.76 -12.50 2.58
CA GLY A 118 2.23 -13.86 2.52
C GLY A 118 0.72 -13.96 2.76
N ASP A 119 0.11 -15.03 2.25
CA ASP A 119 -1.31 -15.34 2.49
C ASP A 119 -1.58 -15.77 3.95
N GLY A 120 -0.59 -16.30 4.64
CA GLY A 120 -0.64 -16.58 6.08
C GLY A 120 -0.69 -15.31 6.91
N SER A 121 0.16 -14.32 6.61
CA SER A 121 0.12 -13.02 7.29
C SER A 121 -1.18 -12.27 6.99
N ALA A 122 -1.67 -12.32 5.75
CA ALA A 122 -2.97 -11.75 5.38
C ALA A 122 -4.08 -12.33 6.26
N ARG A 123 -4.16 -13.66 6.40
CA ARG A 123 -5.14 -14.34 7.24
C ARG A 123 -5.06 -13.89 8.69
N VAL A 124 -3.88 -13.90 9.29
CA VAL A 124 -3.66 -13.51 10.69
C VAL A 124 -4.07 -12.05 10.93
N VAL A 125 -3.70 -11.13 10.04
CA VAL A 125 -4.05 -9.71 10.17
C VAL A 125 -5.55 -9.48 10.01
N LEU A 126 -6.21 -10.17 9.08
CA LEU A 126 -7.67 -10.10 8.91
C LEU A 126 -8.42 -10.68 10.12
N ASP A 127 -7.91 -11.74 10.74
CA ASP A 127 -8.46 -12.30 11.99
C ASP A 127 -8.29 -11.29 13.14
N ALA A 128 -7.14 -10.64 13.24
CA ALA A 128 -6.88 -9.62 14.24
C ALA A 128 -7.83 -8.40 14.09
N TYR A 129 -8.10 -7.94 12.86
CA TYR A 129 -9.10 -6.89 12.62
C TYR A 129 -10.52 -7.34 12.94
N THR A 130 -10.85 -8.59 12.66
CA THR A 130 -12.16 -9.16 13.02
C THR A 130 -12.35 -9.14 14.54
N ALA A 131 -11.32 -9.52 15.30
CA ALA A 131 -11.34 -9.49 16.77
C ALA A 131 -11.41 -8.05 17.31
N ALA A 132 -10.61 -7.14 16.76
CA ALA A 132 -10.54 -5.74 17.20
C ALA A 132 -11.73 -4.87 16.76
N ARG A 133 -12.67 -5.40 15.96
CA ARG A 133 -13.77 -4.63 15.34
C ARG A 133 -14.67 -3.91 16.35
N GLN A 134 -14.85 -4.48 17.53
CA GLN A 134 -15.71 -3.93 18.59
C GLN A 134 -14.92 -3.19 19.68
N ALA A 135 -13.60 -3.15 19.56
CA ALA A 135 -12.77 -2.46 20.56
C ALA A 135 -12.92 -0.93 20.45
N PRO A 136 -12.67 -0.20 21.56
CA PRO A 136 -12.77 1.26 21.58
C PRO A 136 -11.94 1.92 20.48
N GLY A 137 -12.49 2.94 19.84
CA GLY A 137 -11.80 3.71 18.80
C GLY A 137 -11.82 3.09 17.41
N SER A 138 -12.47 1.92 17.21
CA SER A 138 -12.56 1.25 15.88
C SER A 138 -13.38 2.04 14.86
N ALA A 139 -14.39 2.79 15.32
CA ALA A 139 -15.29 3.51 14.42
C ALA A 139 -14.57 4.59 13.59
N GLY A 140 -14.84 4.60 12.27
CA GLY A 140 -14.30 5.60 11.35
C GLY A 140 -12.80 5.46 11.06
N ARG A 141 -12.18 4.33 11.41
CA ARG A 141 -10.79 4.04 11.04
C ARG A 141 -10.67 3.71 9.56
N ARG A 142 -9.53 4.04 8.97
CA ARG A 142 -9.16 3.76 7.57
C ARG A 142 -7.86 2.96 7.56
N HIS A 143 -7.94 1.75 8.14
CA HIS A 143 -6.79 0.86 8.22
C HIS A 143 -6.41 0.33 6.84
N VAL A 144 -5.10 0.16 6.63
CA VAL A 144 -4.51 -0.21 5.34
C VAL A 144 -3.72 -1.50 5.48
N LEU A 145 -3.93 -2.43 4.56
CA LEU A 145 -3.05 -3.56 4.32
C LEU A 145 -2.23 -3.27 3.07
N ALA A 146 -0.90 -3.26 3.22
CA ALA A 146 0.02 -2.89 2.14
C ALA A 146 0.59 -4.12 1.44
N HIS A 147 0.91 -3.93 0.17
CA HIS A 147 1.46 -4.88 -0.79
C HIS A 147 0.46 -5.92 -1.25
N ASN A 148 -0.09 -6.74 -0.35
CA ASN A 148 -1.06 -7.78 -0.71
C ASN A 148 -0.54 -8.70 -1.81
N SER A 149 0.74 -9.13 -1.67
CA SER A 149 1.41 -9.94 -2.69
C SER A 149 0.78 -11.30 -2.84
N MET A 150 0.37 -11.92 -1.72
CA MET A 150 -0.44 -13.13 -1.72
C MET A 150 -1.65 -12.99 -0.81
N VAL A 151 -2.83 -13.34 -1.32
CA VAL A 151 -4.07 -13.42 -0.52
C VAL A 151 -4.83 -14.67 -0.95
N ASP A 152 -5.23 -15.47 0.01
CA ASP A 152 -6.11 -16.61 -0.24
C ASP A 152 -7.46 -16.13 -0.76
N PRO A 153 -8.05 -16.76 -1.80
CA PRO A 153 -9.36 -16.37 -2.32
C PRO A 153 -10.47 -16.27 -1.26
N ALA A 154 -10.41 -17.11 -0.21
CA ALA A 154 -11.38 -17.08 0.89
C ALA A 154 -11.26 -15.82 1.77
N ASP A 155 -10.14 -15.06 1.70
CA ASP A 155 -9.91 -13.86 2.48
C ASP A 155 -10.21 -12.56 1.71
N VAL A 156 -10.36 -12.61 0.40
CA VAL A 156 -10.52 -11.43 -0.45
C VAL A 156 -11.72 -10.57 -0.05
N ASP A 157 -12.88 -11.18 0.15
CA ASP A 157 -14.12 -10.47 0.51
C ASP A 157 -14.05 -9.82 1.90
N ARG A 158 -13.17 -10.30 2.77
CA ARG A 158 -13.00 -9.77 4.13
C ARG A 158 -12.50 -8.34 4.16
N TYR A 159 -11.75 -7.90 3.13
CA TYR A 159 -11.32 -6.51 3.02
C TYR A 159 -12.51 -5.55 2.96
N ALA A 160 -13.48 -5.81 2.10
CA ALA A 160 -14.69 -5.01 2.00
C ALA A 160 -15.56 -5.12 3.26
N GLN A 161 -15.74 -6.34 3.80
CA GLN A 161 -16.54 -6.60 4.99
C GLN A 161 -16.00 -5.90 6.24
N LEU A 162 -14.69 -5.76 6.35
CA LEU A 162 -14.01 -5.10 7.46
C LEU A 162 -13.75 -3.61 7.20
N GLY A 163 -14.05 -3.11 5.99
CA GLY A 163 -13.78 -1.72 5.59
C GLY A 163 -12.30 -1.39 5.51
N LEU A 164 -11.46 -2.38 5.21
CA LEU A 164 -10.01 -2.22 5.08
C LEU A 164 -9.66 -1.71 3.69
N ILE A 165 -8.57 -0.96 3.62
CA ILE A 165 -7.99 -0.46 2.38
C ILE A 165 -6.87 -1.41 1.96
N ALA A 166 -6.91 -1.90 0.72
CA ALA A 166 -5.81 -2.62 0.12
C ALA A 166 -4.90 -1.63 -0.64
N ASN A 167 -3.71 -1.38 -0.14
CA ASN A 167 -2.71 -0.58 -0.84
C ASN A 167 -1.77 -1.51 -1.61
N CYS A 168 -1.71 -1.38 -2.93
CA CYS A 168 -0.99 -2.28 -3.82
C CYS A 168 0.12 -1.55 -4.57
N THR A 169 1.16 -2.30 -4.98
CA THR A 169 2.26 -1.82 -5.81
C THR A 169 2.11 -2.40 -7.22
N PRO A 170 1.56 -1.64 -8.18
CA PRO A 170 1.13 -2.19 -9.47
C PRO A 170 2.21 -2.90 -10.26
N LEU A 171 3.42 -2.36 -10.31
CA LEU A 171 4.55 -2.94 -11.05
C LEU A 171 4.94 -4.33 -10.56
N TRP A 172 4.82 -4.61 -9.26
CA TRP A 172 5.09 -5.93 -8.71
C TRP A 172 4.14 -7.00 -9.27
N GLY A 173 2.95 -6.58 -9.69
CA GLY A 173 1.99 -7.43 -10.36
C GLY A 173 2.32 -7.74 -11.83
N THR A 174 3.52 -7.45 -12.29
CA THR A 174 4.03 -7.79 -13.64
C THR A 174 5.21 -8.74 -13.56
N ASP A 175 5.62 -9.31 -14.67
CA ASP A 175 6.88 -10.04 -14.76
C ASP A 175 8.04 -9.05 -14.90
N TYR A 176 8.25 -8.25 -13.86
CA TYR A 176 9.02 -7.01 -13.82
C TYR A 176 10.40 -7.10 -14.49
N ASN A 177 11.15 -8.18 -14.27
CA ASN A 177 12.46 -8.39 -14.88
C ASN A 177 12.45 -9.50 -15.93
N GLY A 178 11.28 -10.00 -16.36
CA GLY A 178 11.15 -11.14 -17.26
C GLY A 178 11.60 -12.47 -16.66
N GLN A 179 11.69 -12.55 -15.33
CA GLN A 179 12.14 -13.74 -14.58
C GLN A 179 11.24 -14.07 -13.39
N TYR A 180 10.40 -13.12 -12.93
CA TYR A 180 9.62 -13.31 -11.73
C TYR A 180 8.53 -14.37 -11.89
N ARG A 181 7.96 -14.53 -13.08
CA ARG A 181 7.02 -15.63 -13.37
C ARG A 181 7.64 -16.98 -13.04
N ASP A 182 8.85 -17.25 -13.53
CA ASP A 182 9.52 -18.53 -13.32
C ASP A 182 9.91 -18.71 -11.84
N ILE A 183 10.39 -17.65 -11.21
CA ILE A 183 10.74 -17.65 -9.78
C ILE A 183 9.49 -17.95 -8.94
N TYR A 184 8.39 -17.22 -9.13
CA TYR A 184 7.15 -17.45 -8.39
C TYR A 184 6.59 -18.85 -8.64
N THR A 185 6.64 -19.32 -9.90
CA THR A 185 6.16 -20.66 -10.25
C THR A 185 7.02 -21.75 -9.60
N ALA A 186 8.34 -21.56 -9.54
CA ALA A 186 9.22 -22.49 -8.86
C ALA A 186 8.99 -22.53 -7.34
N MET A 187 8.71 -21.37 -6.72
CA MET A 187 8.48 -21.25 -5.27
C MET A 187 7.09 -21.71 -4.86
N LEU A 188 6.06 -21.35 -5.59
CA LEU A 188 4.66 -21.55 -5.18
C LEU A 188 3.95 -22.70 -5.91
N GLY A 189 4.41 -23.06 -7.09
CA GLY A 189 3.66 -23.85 -8.07
C GLY A 189 2.67 -22.99 -8.86
N ALA A 190 2.38 -23.42 -10.10
CA ALA A 190 1.57 -22.66 -11.04
C ALA A 190 0.15 -22.36 -10.53
N GLU A 191 -0.48 -23.29 -9.81
CA GLU A 191 -1.82 -23.14 -9.26
C GLU A 191 -1.90 -21.98 -8.26
N ARG A 192 -1.00 -21.93 -7.26
CA ARG A 192 -0.99 -20.83 -6.26
C ARG A 192 -0.63 -19.49 -6.89
N VAL A 193 0.25 -19.47 -7.91
CA VAL A 193 0.55 -18.24 -8.66
C VAL A 193 -0.73 -17.70 -9.28
N GLU A 194 -1.48 -18.54 -10.01
CA GLU A 194 -2.72 -18.09 -10.65
C GLU A 194 -3.82 -17.72 -9.66
N GLU A 195 -3.93 -18.41 -8.53
CA GLU A 195 -5.01 -18.19 -7.58
C GLU A 195 -4.78 -17.05 -6.59
N ARG A 196 -3.53 -16.84 -6.15
CA ARG A 196 -3.25 -16.03 -4.95
C ARG A 196 -2.33 -14.85 -5.18
N LEU A 197 -1.52 -14.86 -6.27
CA LEU A 197 -0.45 -13.88 -6.46
C LEU A 197 -1.00 -12.56 -6.99
N PHE A 198 -0.69 -11.46 -6.30
CA PHE A 198 -1.10 -10.09 -6.62
C PHE A 198 -2.57 -9.97 -7.02
N PRO A 199 -3.53 -10.32 -6.14
CA PRO A 199 -4.95 -10.46 -6.47
C PRO A 199 -5.68 -9.11 -6.57
N TYR A 200 -5.05 -8.13 -7.22
CA TYR A 200 -5.55 -6.75 -7.30
C TYR A 200 -6.91 -6.65 -7.96
N GLY A 201 -7.14 -7.45 -9.02
CA GLY A 201 -8.44 -7.51 -9.69
C GLY A 201 -9.52 -8.12 -8.80
N ASP A 202 -9.21 -9.17 -8.03
CA ASP A 202 -10.15 -9.78 -7.10
C ASP A 202 -10.51 -8.80 -5.97
N LEU A 203 -9.53 -8.09 -5.42
CA LEU A 203 -9.76 -7.06 -4.40
C LEU A 203 -10.66 -5.93 -4.92
N VAL A 204 -10.48 -5.46 -6.16
CA VAL A 204 -11.38 -4.49 -6.77
C VAL A 204 -12.78 -5.06 -6.95
N ARG A 205 -12.91 -6.28 -7.46
CA ARG A 205 -14.22 -6.96 -7.69
C ARG A 205 -14.98 -7.26 -6.41
N SER A 206 -14.28 -7.51 -5.29
CA SER A 206 -14.92 -7.70 -3.97
C SER A 206 -15.55 -6.43 -3.40
N GLY A 207 -15.29 -5.26 -4.01
CA GLY A 207 -15.74 -3.97 -3.52
C GLY A 207 -14.84 -3.36 -2.45
N ALA A 208 -13.66 -3.94 -2.19
CA ALA A 208 -12.68 -3.34 -1.30
C ALA A 208 -12.21 -1.97 -1.84
N THR A 209 -11.87 -1.05 -0.93
CA THR A 209 -11.19 0.18 -1.31
C THR A 209 -9.74 -0.15 -1.67
N VAL A 210 -9.38 -0.04 -2.95
CA VAL A 210 -8.01 -0.29 -3.41
C VAL A 210 -7.32 1.03 -3.73
N THR A 211 -6.07 1.16 -3.28
CA THR A 211 -5.18 2.30 -3.55
C THR A 211 -3.85 1.79 -4.08
N TYR A 212 -3.08 2.67 -4.67
CA TYR A 212 -1.81 2.29 -5.31
C TYR A 212 -0.68 3.20 -4.87
N GLY A 213 0.53 2.62 -4.80
CA GLY A 213 1.76 3.32 -4.53
C GLY A 213 2.93 2.61 -5.20
N SER A 214 4.06 3.31 -5.39
CA SER A 214 5.26 2.73 -5.99
C SER A 214 6.13 1.97 -5.01
N ASP A 215 5.92 2.18 -3.71
CA ASP A 215 6.76 1.62 -2.65
C ASP A 215 8.26 1.93 -2.88
N ILE A 216 8.57 3.21 -3.11
CA ILE A 216 9.95 3.65 -3.33
C ILE A 216 10.79 3.40 -2.05
N PRO A 217 12.01 2.78 -2.14
CA PRO A 217 12.75 2.42 -3.36
C PRO A 217 12.48 1.01 -3.89
N GLY A 218 11.31 0.42 -3.64
CA GLY A 218 10.93 -0.93 -4.12
C GLY A 218 10.72 -1.02 -5.63
N VAL A 219 10.74 0.12 -6.35
CA VAL A 219 10.79 0.24 -7.81
C VAL A 219 11.83 1.28 -8.20
N ASP A 220 12.35 1.22 -9.42
CA ASP A 220 13.29 2.21 -9.93
C ASP A 220 12.64 3.57 -10.16
N ILE A 221 13.42 4.66 -9.98
CA ILE A 221 12.90 6.05 -10.08
C ILE A 221 12.15 6.33 -11.40
N PRO A 222 12.61 5.88 -12.60
CA PRO A 222 11.88 6.10 -13.84
C PRO A 222 10.49 5.45 -13.89
N GLU A 223 10.19 4.51 -13.02
CA GLU A 223 8.96 3.71 -13.00
C GLU A 223 7.93 4.18 -11.97
N ILE A 224 8.29 5.20 -11.16
CA ILE A 224 7.39 5.82 -10.18
C ILE A 224 6.16 6.50 -10.81
N PRO A 225 6.24 7.12 -12.03
CA PRO A 225 5.11 7.86 -12.58
C PRO A 225 3.82 7.04 -12.61
N PRO A 226 2.68 7.62 -12.16
CA PRO A 226 1.41 6.89 -12.05
C PRO A 226 0.92 6.26 -13.37
N LEU A 227 1.18 6.88 -14.53
CA LEU A 227 0.74 6.33 -15.82
C LEU A 227 1.44 5.01 -16.17
N ILE A 228 2.71 4.86 -15.78
CA ILE A 228 3.45 3.59 -15.90
C ILE A 228 2.79 2.51 -15.03
N GLN A 229 2.49 2.85 -13.79
CA GLN A 229 1.84 1.96 -12.84
C GLN A 229 0.41 1.60 -13.26
N ILE A 230 -0.33 2.55 -13.85
CA ILE A 230 -1.68 2.31 -14.39
C ILE A 230 -1.63 1.33 -15.56
N GLU A 231 -0.69 1.49 -16.48
CA GLU A 231 -0.49 0.53 -17.58
C GLU A 231 -0.25 -0.90 -17.04
N ALA A 232 0.59 -1.04 -16.01
CA ALA A 232 0.83 -2.33 -15.36
C ALA A 232 -0.45 -2.95 -14.79
N LEU A 233 -1.36 -2.15 -14.22
CA LEU A 233 -2.66 -2.63 -13.73
C LEU A 233 -3.56 -3.14 -14.85
N LEU A 234 -3.57 -2.46 -16.00
CA LEU A 234 -4.44 -2.78 -17.12
C LEU A 234 -3.93 -3.98 -17.91
N THR A 235 -2.61 -4.13 -18.03
CA THR A 235 -1.98 -5.13 -18.91
C THR A 235 -1.46 -6.35 -18.16
N ARG A 236 -1.00 -6.16 -16.91
CA ARG A 236 -0.23 -7.15 -16.13
C ARG A 236 1.06 -7.54 -16.84
N GLN A 237 1.57 -6.66 -17.71
CA GLN A 237 2.81 -6.77 -18.47
C GLN A 237 3.72 -5.61 -18.08
N ARG A 238 5.00 -5.72 -18.36
CA ARG A 238 5.94 -4.60 -18.20
C ARG A 238 5.48 -3.44 -19.08
N PRO A 239 5.38 -2.21 -18.54
CA PRO A 239 5.00 -1.05 -19.34
C PRO A 239 5.90 -0.87 -20.55
N GLY A 240 5.30 -0.62 -21.71
CA GLY A 240 6.01 -0.52 -22.99
C GLY A 240 6.43 -1.86 -23.62
N HIS A 241 6.06 -3.00 -23.04
CA HIS A 241 6.38 -4.33 -23.56
C HIS A 241 5.11 -5.15 -23.88
N PRO A 242 4.40 -4.83 -24.97
CA PRO A 242 3.11 -5.46 -25.30
C PRO A 242 3.20 -6.95 -25.63
N ASP A 243 4.38 -7.43 -26.01
CA ASP A 243 4.62 -8.83 -26.37
C ASP A 243 4.92 -9.73 -25.15
N ASP A 244 5.10 -9.16 -23.97
CA ASP A 244 5.31 -9.93 -22.75
C ASP A 244 4.07 -10.74 -22.39
N LEU A 245 4.25 -11.89 -21.73
CA LEU A 245 3.14 -12.63 -21.14
C LEU A 245 2.64 -11.92 -19.89
N PRO A 246 1.33 -11.67 -19.75
CA PRO A 246 0.78 -11.06 -18.54
C PRO A 246 1.00 -11.96 -17.32
N LEU A 247 1.49 -11.40 -16.20
CA LEU A 247 1.53 -12.13 -14.93
C LEU A 247 0.12 -12.18 -14.34
N VAL A 248 -0.48 -13.37 -14.23
CA VAL A 248 -1.86 -13.57 -13.73
C VAL A 248 -2.87 -12.65 -14.43
N ALA A 249 -3.12 -12.89 -15.72
CA ALA A 249 -3.93 -12.03 -16.60
C ALA A 249 -5.34 -11.73 -16.07
N ARG A 250 -5.96 -12.64 -15.28
CA ARG A 250 -7.28 -12.45 -14.68
C ARG A 250 -7.33 -11.32 -13.65
N GLN A 251 -6.16 -10.89 -13.16
CA GLN A 251 -6.01 -9.81 -12.19
C GLN A 251 -5.89 -8.42 -12.83
N ARG A 252 -6.10 -8.30 -14.14
CA ARG A 252 -6.23 -7.01 -14.80
C ARG A 252 -7.37 -6.19 -14.21
N ILE A 253 -7.15 -4.88 -14.17
CA ILE A 253 -8.11 -3.91 -13.63
C ILE A 253 -8.53 -2.98 -14.76
N GLY A 254 -9.77 -2.47 -14.72
CA GLY A 254 -10.24 -1.46 -15.67
C GLY A 254 -9.62 -0.09 -15.41
N LEU A 255 -9.48 0.73 -16.47
CA LEU A 255 -8.89 2.08 -16.37
C LEU A 255 -9.61 2.95 -15.34
N HIS A 256 -10.93 2.88 -15.27
CA HIS A 256 -11.72 3.66 -14.30
C HIS A 256 -11.29 3.34 -12.85
N ASP A 257 -11.15 2.06 -12.51
CA ASP A 257 -10.77 1.63 -11.15
C ASP A 257 -9.31 1.96 -10.85
N ALA A 258 -8.42 1.84 -11.85
CA ALA A 258 -7.04 2.25 -11.73
C ALA A 258 -6.91 3.76 -11.42
N LEU A 259 -7.60 4.61 -12.19
CA LEU A 259 -7.63 6.06 -11.95
C LEU A 259 -8.25 6.40 -10.59
N ARG A 260 -9.33 5.72 -10.21
CA ARG A 260 -9.97 5.93 -8.91
C ARG A 260 -9.04 5.59 -7.75
N GLY A 261 -8.24 4.54 -7.87
CA GLY A 261 -7.24 4.15 -6.86
C GLY A 261 -6.17 5.20 -6.64
N TYR A 262 -5.71 5.86 -7.71
CA TYR A 262 -4.74 6.95 -7.66
C TYR A 262 -5.33 8.31 -7.27
N THR A 263 -6.65 8.48 -7.28
CA THR A 263 -7.30 9.77 -7.02
C THR A 263 -8.23 9.71 -5.81
N ALA A 264 -9.49 9.38 -6.00
CA ALA A 264 -10.52 9.41 -4.96
C ALA A 264 -10.20 8.48 -3.78
N ASN A 265 -9.78 7.24 -4.07
CA ASN A 265 -9.45 6.28 -3.02
C ASN A 265 -8.15 6.66 -2.29
N GLY A 266 -7.13 7.16 -3.01
CA GLY A 266 -5.90 7.69 -2.39
C GLY A 266 -6.20 8.86 -1.46
N ALA A 267 -7.03 9.81 -1.90
CA ALA A 267 -7.48 10.91 -1.05
C ALA A 267 -8.26 10.41 0.17
N TYR A 268 -9.13 9.38 -0.01
CA TYR A 268 -9.83 8.73 1.10
C TYR A 268 -8.86 8.11 2.11
N GLN A 269 -7.89 7.32 1.66
CA GLN A 269 -6.87 6.73 2.53
C GLN A 269 -6.16 7.78 3.36
N LEU A 270 -5.79 8.91 2.75
CA LEU A 270 -5.07 10.01 3.39
C LEU A 270 -5.97 10.95 4.21
N ARG A 271 -7.27 10.68 4.31
CA ARG A 271 -8.27 11.55 4.96
C ARG A 271 -8.36 12.95 4.35
N LEU A 272 -8.01 13.08 3.07
CA LEU A 272 -8.07 14.31 2.29
C LEU A 272 -9.26 14.35 1.31
N ASP A 273 -10.14 13.35 1.35
CA ASP A 273 -11.29 13.20 0.45
C ASP A 273 -12.30 14.34 0.54
N HIS A 274 -12.31 15.08 1.64
CA HIS A 274 -13.08 16.33 1.77
C HIS A 274 -12.46 17.50 0.99
N ARG A 275 -11.15 17.47 0.70
CA ARG A 275 -10.38 18.54 0.07
C ARG A 275 -9.99 18.26 -1.38
N THR A 276 -9.65 17.01 -1.72
CA THR A 276 -9.11 16.63 -3.03
C THR A 276 -9.60 15.24 -3.49
N GLY A 277 -9.05 14.70 -4.55
CA GLY A 277 -9.31 13.35 -5.10
C GLY A 277 -10.46 13.28 -6.10
N THR A 278 -11.27 14.31 -6.23
CA THR A 278 -12.35 14.40 -7.24
C THR A 278 -12.51 15.84 -7.76
N LEU A 279 -12.95 15.97 -9.01
CA LEU A 279 -13.27 17.26 -9.63
C LEU A 279 -14.67 17.71 -9.22
N THR A 280 -14.82 18.15 -7.97
CA THR A 280 -16.09 18.60 -7.40
C THR A 280 -15.95 20.04 -6.94
N THR A 281 -16.95 20.88 -7.22
CA THR A 281 -17.00 22.28 -6.77
C THR A 281 -16.80 22.36 -5.25
N GLY A 282 -15.93 23.27 -4.81
CA GLY A 282 -15.59 23.48 -3.41
C GLY A 282 -14.35 22.70 -2.93
N LYS A 283 -13.80 21.81 -3.76
CA LYS A 283 -12.51 21.16 -3.47
C LYS A 283 -11.33 21.97 -4.01
N ALA A 284 -10.13 21.64 -3.53
CA ALA A 284 -8.88 22.24 -4.04
C ALA A 284 -8.74 21.96 -5.54
N ALA A 285 -8.20 22.93 -6.26
CA ALA A 285 -7.88 22.78 -7.67
C ALA A 285 -6.55 22.04 -7.84
N ASP A 286 -6.58 20.75 -7.46
CA ASP A 286 -5.48 19.78 -7.66
C ASP A 286 -5.80 19.03 -8.96
N LEU A 287 -5.10 19.40 -10.04
CA LEU A 287 -5.41 18.93 -11.39
C LEU A 287 -4.16 18.38 -12.08
N THR A 288 -4.37 17.33 -12.85
CA THR A 288 -3.41 16.85 -13.85
C THR A 288 -4.09 16.82 -15.19
N VAL A 289 -3.53 17.53 -16.18
CA VAL A 289 -4.01 17.53 -17.56
C VAL A 289 -3.06 16.68 -18.39
N LEU A 290 -3.62 15.73 -19.10
CA LEU A 290 -2.90 14.78 -19.94
C LEU A 290 -3.01 15.19 -21.41
N GLY A 291 -1.99 14.85 -22.22
CA GLY A 291 -1.97 15.15 -23.64
C GLY A 291 -2.91 14.31 -24.51
N ALA A 292 -3.56 13.31 -23.92
CA ALA A 292 -4.52 12.45 -24.61
C ALA A 292 -5.65 12.00 -23.67
N ASP A 293 -6.80 11.62 -24.24
CA ASP A 293 -7.88 10.95 -23.54
C ASP A 293 -7.50 9.47 -23.30
N LEU A 294 -7.20 9.11 -22.07
CA LEU A 294 -6.76 7.76 -21.70
C LEU A 294 -7.78 6.67 -22.08
N PHE A 295 -9.07 7.00 -22.18
CA PHE A 295 -10.10 6.04 -22.60
C PHE A 295 -10.07 5.74 -24.10
N ARG A 296 -9.24 6.48 -24.87
CA ARG A 296 -9.03 6.28 -26.30
C ARG A 296 -7.62 5.83 -26.64
N VAL A 297 -6.72 5.80 -25.65
CA VAL A 297 -5.35 5.32 -25.79
C VAL A 297 -5.33 3.82 -25.61
N ALA A 298 -4.55 3.10 -26.44
CA ALA A 298 -4.35 1.68 -26.23
C ALA A 298 -3.67 1.43 -24.86
N PRO A 299 -4.07 0.39 -24.11
CA PRO A 299 -3.50 0.13 -22.77
C PRO A 299 -1.99 0.15 -22.70
N HIS A 300 -1.30 -0.37 -23.72
CA HIS A 300 0.17 -0.43 -23.80
C HIS A 300 0.86 0.90 -24.17
N GLU A 301 0.11 1.96 -24.39
CA GLU A 301 0.61 3.28 -24.74
C GLU A 301 0.37 4.31 -23.63
N ILE A 302 -0.31 3.91 -22.54
CA ILE A 302 -0.67 4.82 -21.44
C ILE A 302 0.55 5.43 -20.77
N HIS A 303 1.63 4.65 -20.58
CA HIS A 303 2.88 5.14 -20.01
C HIS A 303 3.49 6.31 -20.77
N ALA A 304 3.26 6.38 -22.08
CA ALA A 304 3.84 7.39 -22.97
C ALA A 304 2.99 8.67 -23.09
N VAL A 305 1.79 8.70 -22.49
CA VAL A 305 0.92 9.89 -22.54
C VAL A 305 1.56 11.03 -21.74
N PRO A 306 1.84 12.19 -22.35
CA PRO A 306 2.50 13.28 -21.65
C PRO A 306 1.57 13.93 -20.63
N VAL A 307 2.14 14.33 -19.49
CA VAL A 307 1.50 15.28 -18.57
C VAL A 307 1.78 16.67 -19.09
N VAL A 308 0.74 17.39 -19.53
CA VAL A 308 0.91 18.72 -20.14
C VAL A 308 0.75 19.85 -19.12
N LEU A 309 0.04 19.61 -18.01
CA LEU A 309 -0.08 20.58 -16.93
C LEU A 309 -0.36 19.87 -15.62
N THR A 310 0.26 20.34 -14.54
CA THR A 310 -0.19 20.03 -13.18
C THR A 310 -0.46 21.29 -12.39
N MET A 311 -1.44 21.19 -11.51
CA MET A 311 -1.86 22.27 -10.63
C MET A 311 -2.07 21.72 -9.22
N MET A 312 -1.61 22.43 -8.21
CA MET A 312 -1.82 22.13 -6.82
C MET A 312 -2.36 23.36 -6.09
N ASP A 313 -3.51 23.20 -5.47
CA ASP A 313 -4.24 24.28 -4.77
C ASP A 313 -4.42 25.54 -5.65
N GLY A 314 -4.75 25.34 -6.93
CA GLY A 314 -4.93 26.42 -7.91
C GLY A 314 -3.63 27.02 -8.48
N ARG A 315 -2.45 26.59 -8.02
CA ARG A 315 -1.18 27.06 -8.56
C ARG A 315 -0.61 26.06 -9.56
N ILE A 316 -0.21 26.54 -10.72
CA ILE A 316 0.46 25.72 -11.74
C ILE A 316 1.83 25.30 -11.20
N THR A 317 2.09 23.99 -11.15
CA THR A 317 3.35 23.38 -10.71
C THR A 317 4.17 22.82 -11.87
N HIS A 318 3.51 22.54 -13.00
CA HIS A 318 4.15 22.14 -14.26
C HIS A 318 3.31 22.62 -15.44
N ASP A 319 3.96 23.10 -16.49
CA ASP A 319 3.33 23.55 -17.73
C ASP A 319 4.24 23.21 -18.93
N ALA A 320 3.80 22.27 -19.75
CA ALA A 320 4.48 21.83 -20.97
C ALA A 320 3.66 22.14 -22.24
N ARG A 321 2.72 23.10 -22.15
CA ARG A 321 1.91 23.54 -23.29
C ARG A 321 2.70 24.38 -24.28
#